data_bfc6518544202061e1264c125977f67f
#
_entry.id   bfc6518544202061e1264c125977f67f
#
_cell.length_a   1.000
_cell.length_b   1.000
_cell.length_c   1.000
_cell.angle_alpha   90.00
_cell.angle_beta   90.00
_cell.angle_gamma   90.00
#
_symmetry.space_group_name_H-M   'P 1'
#
loop_
_entity.id
_entity.type
_entity.pdbx_description
1 polymer ?
#
loop_
_entity_poly.entity_id
_entity_poly.type
_entity_poly.pdbx_seq_one_letter_code
_entity_poly.pdbx_strand_id
1 'polypeptide(L)'
;MNIRTALLVSAALLSAAGCFTVKTENEIKPIHITMDINLKVDKELDKAFADENMKKPKGNFTEVKALLDRKVAGVTNKAMLEARDGATDDDKITIAESNARKLKRFNEIAKSSGVALETVQKRSAKKFAEKIPAGSGVWLQAEDGSWNQK
;
A
#
# COMPACT_ATOMS: atom_id res chain seq x y z
N MET A 1 -73.33 -31.41 -8.65
CA MET A 1 -72.14 -30.59 -8.44
C MET A 1 -71.59 -30.25 -9.80
N ASN A 2 -71.72 -28.98 -10.21
CA ASN A 2 -71.50 -28.57 -11.60
C ASN A 2 -70.01 -28.51 -11.94
N ILE A 3 -69.62 -29.10 -13.06
CA ILE A 3 -68.23 -29.18 -13.57
C ILE A 3 -67.56 -27.81 -13.64
N ARG A 4 -68.36 -26.71 -13.81
CA ARG A 4 -67.90 -25.33 -13.83
C ARG A 4 -67.35 -24.80 -12.50
N THR A 5 -67.88 -25.32 -11.36
CA THR A 5 -67.39 -24.94 -10.03
C THR A 5 -66.10 -25.67 -9.63
N ALA A 6 -65.88 -26.87 -10.16
CA ALA A 6 -64.64 -27.63 -9.92
C ALA A 6 -63.45 -27.01 -10.66
N LEU A 7 -63.66 -26.42 -11.84
CA LEU A 7 -62.59 -25.78 -12.61
C LEU A 7 -62.11 -24.46 -12.00
N LEU A 8 -63.00 -23.71 -11.33
CA LEU A 8 -62.63 -22.42 -10.69
C LEU A 8 -61.86 -22.63 -9.39
N VAL A 9 -62.07 -23.76 -8.68
CA VAL A 9 -61.29 -24.05 -7.44
C VAL A 9 -59.90 -24.56 -7.78
N SER A 10 -59.69 -25.23 -8.91
CA SER A 10 -58.38 -25.70 -9.35
C SER A 10 -57.46 -24.54 -9.83
N ALA A 11 -58.02 -23.46 -10.34
CA ALA A 11 -57.24 -22.32 -10.81
C ALA A 11 -56.73 -21.41 -9.65
N ALA A 12 -57.41 -21.45 -8.49
CA ALA A 12 -57.03 -20.63 -7.34
C ALA A 12 -55.88 -21.25 -6.50
N LEU A 13 -55.59 -22.53 -6.65
CA LEU A 13 -54.55 -23.23 -5.91
C LEU A 13 -53.16 -23.16 -6.57
N LEU A 14 -53.05 -22.75 -7.82
CA LEU A 14 -51.77 -22.63 -8.54
C LEU A 14 -51.09 -21.26 -8.43
N SER A 15 -51.73 -20.28 -7.81
CA SER A 15 -51.13 -18.91 -7.67
C SER A 15 -50.43 -18.67 -6.37
N ALA A 16 -50.27 -19.70 -5.51
CA ALA A 16 -49.52 -19.57 -4.24
C ALA A 16 -48.07 -20.11 -4.29
N ALA A 17 -47.57 -20.42 -5.51
CA ALA A 17 -46.11 -20.64 -5.65
C ALA A 17 -45.43 -19.29 -5.65
N GLY A 18 -45.32 -18.70 -4.44
CA GLY A 18 -44.56 -17.50 -4.22
C GLY A 18 -43.12 -17.76 -4.61
N CYS A 19 -42.62 -16.90 -5.51
CA CYS A 19 -41.17 -16.81 -5.82
C CYS A 19 -40.41 -16.65 -4.52
N PHE A 20 -39.83 -17.73 -4.02
CA PHE A 20 -38.79 -17.67 -2.98
C PHE A 20 -37.55 -17.08 -3.66
N THR A 21 -37.43 -15.76 -3.64
CA THR A 21 -36.18 -15.07 -3.98
C THR A 21 -35.24 -15.31 -2.80
N VAL A 22 -34.37 -16.31 -2.90
CA VAL A 22 -33.23 -16.44 -1.99
C VAL A 22 -32.31 -15.27 -2.30
N LYS A 23 -32.42 -14.17 -1.56
CA LYS A 23 -31.38 -13.16 -1.49
C LYS A 23 -30.20 -13.79 -0.79
N THR A 24 -29.28 -14.35 -1.55
CA THR A 24 -27.91 -14.58 -1.09
C THR A 24 -27.24 -13.23 -1.02
N GLU A 25 -27.42 -12.54 0.10
CA GLU A 25 -26.54 -11.43 0.46
C GLU A 25 -25.18 -12.02 0.82
N ASN A 26 -24.36 -12.30 -0.19
CA ASN A 26 -22.93 -12.39 -0.01
C ASN A 26 -22.42 -10.95 0.21
N GLU A 27 -22.65 -10.39 1.40
CA GLU A 27 -21.84 -9.29 1.88
C GLU A 27 -20.40 -9.80 2.09
N ILE A 28 -19.64 -9.84 1.02
CA ILE A 28 -18.18 -9.85 1.11
C ILE A 28 -17.84 -8.50 1.71
N LYS A 29 -17.68 -8.46 3.04
CA LYS A 29 -17.31 -7.22 3.73
C LYS A 29 -15.97 -6.77 3.17
N PRO A 30 -15.89 -5.68 2.40
CA PRO A 30 -14.65 -5.22 1.74
C PRO A 30 -13.53 -4.92 2.75
N ILE A 31 -13.88 -4.74 4.03
CA ILE A 31 -12.97 -4.44 5.13
C ILE A 31 -11.95 -5.57 5.40
N HIS A 32 -12.37 -6.84 5.35
CA HIS A 32 -11.45 -7.96 5.62
C HIS A 32 -10.40 -8.13 4.52
N ILE A 33 -10.78 -8.01 3.26
CA ILE A 33 -9.85 -8.15 2.12
C ILE A 33 -8.80 -7.04 2.17
N THR A 34 -9.20 -5.81 2.48
CA THR A 34 -8.28 -4.67 2.57
C THR A 34 -7.31 -4.82 3.75
N MET A 35 -7.75 -5.36 4.90
CA MET A 35 -6.88 -5.62 6.04
C MET A 35 -5.85 -6.71 5.74
N ASP A 36 -6.24 -7.82 5.11
CA ASP A 36 -5.33 -8.92 4.78
C ASP A 36 -4.26 -8.50 3.76
N ILE A 37 -4.64 -7.75 2.74
CA ILE A 37 -3.72 -7.19 1.74
C ILE A 37 -2.74 -6.24 2.41
N ASN A 38 -3.23 -5.34 3.25
CA ASN A 38 -2.41 -4.39 3.97
C ASN A 38 -1.39 -5.08 4.89
N LEU A 39 -1.83 -6.10 5.63
CA LEU A 39 -0.96 -6.90 6.49
C LEU A 39 0.13 -7.63 5.70
N LYS A 40 -0.21 -8.14 4.51
CA LYS A 40 0.76 -8.80 3.63
C LYS A 40 1.82 -7.83 3.13
N VAL A 41 1.43 -6.64 2.67
CA VAL A 41 2.36 -5.59 2.24
C VAL A 41 3.28 -5.19 3.39
N ASP A 42 2.74 -5.01 4.59
CA ASP A 42 3.53 -4.63 5.76
C ASP A 42 4.57 -5.70 6.13
N LYS A 43 4.20 -6.98 6.09
CA LYS A 43 5.15 -8.08 6.33
C LYS A 43 6.27 -8.12 5.30
N GLU A 44 5.96 -7.91 4.02
CA GLU A 44 6.98 -7.87 2.97
C GLU A 44 7.89 -6.65 3.10
N LEU A 45 7.34 -5.49 3.47
CA LEU A 45 8.13 -4.30 3.78
C LEU A 45 9.03 -4.50 5.01
N ASP A 46 8.53 -5.14 6.08
CA ASP A 46 9.34 -5.42 7.26
C ASP A 46 10.49 -6.37 6.98
N LYS A 47 10.28 -7.42 6.17
CA LYS A 47 11.36 -8.27 5.65
C LYS A 47 12.36 -7.45 4.84
N ALA A 48 11.85 -6.58 3.96
CA ALA A 48 12.67 -5.72 3.14
C ALA A 48 13.60 -4.82 3.96
N PHE A 49 13.06 -4.18 4.99
CA PHE A 49 13.84 -3.34 5.90
C PHE A 49 14.80 -4.13 6.79
N ALA A 50 14.42 -5.37 7.19
CA ALA A 50 15.30 -6.24 7.96
C ALA A 50 16.51 -6.72 7.14
N ASP A 51 16.28 -7.10 5.88
CA ASP A 51 17.34 -7.53 4.95
C ASP A 51 18.35 -6.41 4.65
N GLU A 52 17.88 -5.15 4.59
CA GLU A 52 18.76 -3.99 4.44
C GLU A 52 19.67 -3.79 5.67
N ASN A 53 19.20 -4.17 6.86
CA ASN A 53 19.97 -4.05 8.10
C ASN A 53 20.90 -5.26 8.39
N MET A 54 20.57 -6.47 7.88
CA MET A 54 21.30 -7.71 8.20
C MET A 54 22.40 -8.07 7.19
N LYS A 55 22.20 -7.78 5.92
CA LYS A 55 23.29 -7.92 4.95
C LYS A 55 24.08 -6.64 4.99
N LYS A 56 25.37 -6.72 5.45
CA LYS A 56 26.32 -5.61 5.35
C LYS A 56 26.02 -4.86 4.05
N PRO A 57 25.48 -3.64 4.11
CA PRO A 57 25.10 -2.95 2.89
C PRO A 57 26.40 -2.72 2.12
N LYS A 58 26.56 -3.43 0.99
CA LYS A 58 27.54 -3.01 0.01
C LYS A 58 27.08 -1.64 -0.49
N GLY A 59 27.60 -0.62 0.15
CA GLY A 59 27.71 0.71 -0.41
C GLY A 59 26.54 1.69 -0.23
N ASN A 60 25.27 1.31 0.01
CA ASN A 60 24.22 2.31 -0.22
C ASN A 60 23.42 2.80 1.02
N PHE A 61 23.28 2.00 2.05
CA PHE A 61 22.54 2.45 3.25
C PHE A 61 23.30 3.55 3.99
N THR A 62 24.63 3.38 4.12
CA THR A 62 25.51 4.35 4.77
C THR A 62 25.52 5.68 3.97
N GLU A 63 25.57 5.59 2.65
CA GLU A 63 25.55 6.76 1.76
C GLU A 63 24.22 7.49 1.86
N VAL A 64 23.08 6.79 1.76
CA VAL A 64 21.76 7.38 1.93
C VAL A 64 21.59 8.02 3.30
N LYS A 65 22.06 7.33 4.37
CA LYS A 65 22.04 7.90 5.71
C LYS A 65 22.85 9.20 5.78
N ALA A 66 24.03 9.23 5.19
CA ALA A 66 24.87 10.42 5.15
C ALA A 66 24.19 11.60 4.39
N LEU A 67 23.45 11.32 3.31
CA LEU A 67 22.66 12.34 2.59
C LEU A 67 21.56 12.93 3.48
N LEU A 68 20.85 12.08 4.22
CA LEU A 68 19.77 12.51 5.12
C LEU A 68 20.33 13.29 6.32
N ASP A 69 21.45 12.82 6.91
CA ASP A 69 22.14 13.49 8.04
C ASP A 69 22.64 14.88 7.63
N ARG A 70 23.17 15.03 6.40
CA ARG A 70 23.61 16.32 5.83
C ARG A 70 22.41 17.18 5.37
N LYS A 71 21.18 16.65 5.37
CA LYS A 71 19.95 17.32 4.96
C LYS A 71 19.92 17.74 3.48
N VAL A 72 20.81 17.17 2.66
CA VAL A 72 20.88 17.41 1.21
C VAL A 72 19.93 16.46 0.42
N ALA A 73 19.25 15.57 1.10
CA ALA A 73 18.17 14.75 0.56
C ALA A 73 16.98 14.72 1.50
N GLY A 74 15.80 14.49 0.94
CA GLY A 74 14.55 14.25 1.66
C GLY A 74 13.88 12.99 1.15
N VAL A 75 12.93 12.48 1.93
CA VAL A 75 12.13 11.31 1.56
C VAL A 75 10.74 11.77 1.16
N THR A 76 10.35 11.43 -0.08
CA THR A 76 9.05 11.79 -0.63
C THR A 76 7.92 10.96 -0.02
N ASN A 77 6.68 11.40 -0.21
CA ASN A 77 5.46 10.66 0.15
C ASN A 77 5.28 9.31 -0.60
N LYS A 78 6.19 9.02 -1.56
CA LYS A 78 6.32 7.72 -2.25
C LYS A 78 7.54 6.91 -1.78
N ALA A 79 8.15 7.28 -0.65
CA ALA A 79 9.36 6.66 -0.10
C ALA A 79 10.59 6.71 -1.02
N MET A 80 10.61 7.62 -1.99
CA MET A 80 11.75 7.87 -2.85
C MET A 80 12.60 9.00 -2.27
N LEU A 81 13.87 9.06 -2.63
CA LEU A 81 14.75 10.18 -2.26
C LEU A 81 14.61 11.31 -3.28
N GLU A 82 14.66 12.54 -2.80
CA GLU A 82 14.71 13.74 -3.61
C GLU A 82 15.85 14.64 -3.13
N ALA A 83 16.64 15.17 -4.07
CA ALA A 83 17.71 16.10 -3.76
C ALA A 83 17.15 17.41 -3.21
N ARG A 84 17.78 17.91 -2.15
CA ARG A 84 17.47 19.21 -1.54
C ARG A 84 18.62 20.19 -1.81
N ASP A 85 18.44 21.40 -1.35
CA ASP A 85 19.45 22.44 -1.50
C ASP A 85 20.80 21.99 -0.95
N GLY A 86 21.88 22.28 -1.68
CA GLY A 86 23.24 21.88 -1.33
C GLY A 86 23.64 20.46 -1.77
N ALA A 87 22.76 19.70 -2.45
CA ALA A 87 23.12 18.42 -3.02
C ALA A 87 24.09 18.58 -4.19
N THR A 88 25.21 17.87 -4.15
CA THR A 88 26.19 17.78 -5.25
C THR A 88 25.70 16.85 -6.35
N ASP A 89 26.40 16.84 -7.50
CA ASP A 89 26.06 15.92 -8.58
C ASP A 89 26.31 14.46 -8.20
N ASP A 90 27.33 14.18 -7.41
CA ASP A 90 27.57 12.82 -6.85
C ASP A 90 26.41 12.40 -5.92
N ASP A 91 25.89 13.33 -5.11
CA ASP A 91 24.73 13.09 -4.27
C ASP A 91 23.49 12.72 -5.12
N LYS A 92 23.27 13.44 -6.22
CA LYS A 92 22.16 13.16 -7.16
C LYS A 92 22.31 11.78 -7.82
N ILE A 93 23.53 11.38 -8.18
CA ILE A 93 23.82 10.03 -8.70
C ILE A 93 23.45 8.98 -7.63
N THR A 94 23.92 9.14 -6.41
CA THR A 94 23.60 8.24 -5.29
C THR A 94 22.09 8.14 -5.05
N ILE A 95 21.39 9.27 -5.10
CA ILE A 95 19.93 9.32 -4.99
C ILE A 95 19.25 8.53 -6.12
N ALA A 96 19.68 8.75 -7.37
CA ALA A 96 19.11 8.07 -8.53
C ALA A 96 19.29 6.55 -8.45
N GLU A 97 20.48 6.07 -8.10
CA GLU A 97 20.75 4.64 -7.92
C GLU A 97 19.96 4.04 -6.77
N SER A 98 19.84 4.74 -5.64
CA SER A 98 19.02 4.29 -4.51
C SER A 98 17.56 4.17 -4.91
N ASN A 99 17.05 5.15 -5.63
CA ASN A 99 15.68 5.17 -6.12
C ASN A 99 15.41 4.02 -7.10
N ALA A 100 16.33 3.72 -8.02
CA ALA A 100 16.20 2.60 -8.95
C ALA A 100 16.08 1.25 -8.21
N ARG A 101 16.91 1.03 -7.18
CA ARG A 101 16.85 -0.18 -6.34
C ARG A 101 15.53 -0.28 -5.56
N LYS A 102 15.11 0.82 -4.93
CA LYS A 102 13.83 0.89 -4.19
C LYS A 102 12.65 0.60 -5.12
N LEU A 103 12.62 1.23 -6.29
CA LEU A 103 11.53 1.04 -7.26
C LEU A 103 11.42 -0.41 -7.72
N LYS A 104 12.55 -1.07 -8.01
CA LYS A 104 12.57 -2.50 -8.34
C LYS A 104 11.94 -3.32 -7.23
N ARG A 105 12.36 -3.09 -5.98
CA ARG A 105 11.85 -3.81 -4.81
C ARG A 105 10.36 -3.56 -4.56
N PHE A 106 9.91 -2.32 -4.69
CA PHE A 106 8.48 -1.99 -4.55
C PHE A 106 7.63 -2.67 -5.62
N ASN A 107 8.12 -2.78 -6.86
CA ASN A 107 7.45 -3.53 -7.91
C ASN A 107 7.36 -5.04 -7.59
N GLU A 108 8.40 -5.63 -7.02
CA GLU A 108 8.39 -7.03 -6.58
C GLU A 108 7.35 -7.26 -5.49
N ILE A 109 7.31 -6.38 -4.47
CA ILE A 109 6.31 -6.43 -3.39
C ILE A 109 4.89 -6.22 -3.95
N ALA A 110 4.70 -5.25 -4.83
CA ALA A 110 3.40 -4.98 -5.45
C ALA A 110 2.87 -6.22 -6.20
N LYS A 111 3.72 -6.85 -7.01
CA LYS A 111 3.39 -8.08 -7.74
C LYS A 111 3.06 -9.24 -6.79
N SER A 112 3.90 -9.50 -5.80
CA SER A 112 3.72 -10.62 -4.86
C SER A 112 2.50 -10.44 -3.95
N SER A 113 2.12 -9.19 -3.66
CA SER A 113 0.98 -8.86 -2.80
C SER A 113 -0.31 -8.62 -3.58
N GLY A 114 -0.26 -8.48 -4.92
CA GLY A 114 -1.43 -8.22 -5.75
C GLY A 114 -1.99 -6.80 -5.58
N VAL A 115 -1.13 -5.82 -5.30
CA VAL A 115 -1.53 -4.42 -5.08
C VAL A 115 -0.88 -3.48 -6.08
N ALA A 116 -1.42 -2.26 -6.20
CA ALA A 116 -0.78 -1.21 -6.99
C ALA A 116 0.56 -0.79 -6.38
N LEU A 117 1.54 -0.45 -7.22
CA LEU A 117 2.84 0.07 -6.79
C LEU A 117 2.71 1.26 -5.83
N GLU A 118 1.79 2.17 -6.13
CA GLU A 118 1.55 3.36 -5.30
C GLU A 118 1.15 3.00 -3.86
N THR A 119 0.37 1.93 -3.67
CA THR A 119 0.00 1.44 -2.33
C THR A 119 1.25 1.03 -1.54
N VAL A 120 2.18 0.30 -2.17
CA VAL A 120 3.44 -0.10 -1.53
C VAL A 120 4.29 1.12 -1.19
N GLN A 121 4.40 2.08 -2.11
CA GLN A 121 5.18 3.30 -1.92
C GLN A 121 4.64 4.15 -0.76
N LYS A 122 3.34 4.43 -0.70
CA LYS A 122 2.71 5.19 0.38
C LYS A 122 2.89 4.51 1.74
N ARG A 123 2.71 3.20 1.80
CA ARG A 123 2.92 2.44 3.04
C ARG A 123 4.38 2.44 3.48
N SER A 124 5.31 2.32 2.52
CA SER A 124 6.74 2.41 2.81
C SER A 124 7.13 3.79 3.34
N ALA A 125 6.59 4.87 2.76
CA ALA A 125 6.83 6.24 3.22
C ALA A 125 6.34 6.44 4.66
N LYS A 126 5.13 5.97 4.97
CA LYS A 126 4.56 6.02 6.32
C LYS A 126 5.44 5.26 7.32
N LYS A 127 5.79 4.00 7.04
CA LYS A 127 6.68 3.21 7.90
C LYS A 127 8.05 3.85 8.10
N PHE A 128 8.61 4.43 7.05
CA PHE A 128 9.88 5.15 7.16
C PHE A 128 9.73 6.36 8.08
N ALA A 129 8.70 7.17 7.88
CA ALA A 129 8.42 8.33 8.72
C ALA A 129 8.24 7.94 10.20
N GLU A 130 7.60 6.82 10.51
CA GLU A 130 7.43 6.32 11.87
C GLU A 130 8.77 5.94 12.53
N LYS A 131 9.72 5.40 11.76
CA LYS A 131 11.05 4.96 12.24
C LYS A 131 12.04 6.11 12.43
N ILE A 132 11.82 7.26 11.79
CA ILE A 132 12.69 8.42 11.95
C ILE A 132 12.42 9.08 13.30
N PRO A 133 13.46 9.32 14.14
CA PRO A 133 13.28 9.98 15.43
C PRO A 133 12.80 11.44 15.26
N ALA A 134 11.97 11.88 16.19
CA ALA A 134 11.62 13.30 16.28
C ALA A 134 12.88 14.13 16.57
N GLY A 135 12.99 15.30 15.96
CA GLY A 135 14.16 16.16 16.10
C GLY A 135 15.39 15.75 15.28
N SER A 136 15.29 14.70 14.45
CA SER A 136 16.38 14.29 13.55
C SER A 136 16.70 15.31 12.46
N GLY A 137 15.74 16.19 12.14
CA GLY A 137 15.86 17.17 11.06
C GLY A 137 15.81 16.59 9.64
N VAL A 138 15.42 15.32 9.51
CA VAL A 138 15.24 14.67 8.20
C VAL A 138 14.03 15.28 7.48
N TRP A 139 14.23 15.65 6.22
CA TRP A 139 13.16 16.16 5.37
C TRP A 139 12.21 15.04 4.93
N LEU A 140 10.94 15.18 5.25
CA LEU A 140 9.86 14.27 4.86
C LEU A 140 8.79 15.05 4.10
N GLN A 141 8.34 14.50 2.96
CA GLN A 141 7.24 15.07 2.21
C GLN A 141 5.91 14.54 2.73
N ALA A 142 5.00 15.43 3.08
CA ALA A 142 3.63 15.12 3.47
C ALA A 142 2.78 14.70 2.26
N GLU A 143 1.58 14.19 2.49
CA GLU A 143 0.67 13.73 1.43
C GLU A 143 0.25 14.86 0.48
N ASP A 144 0.14 16.09 0.97
CA ASP A 144 -0.15 17.30 0.19
C ASP A 144 1.04 17.82 -0.63
N GLY A 145 2.20 17.17 -0.53
CA GLY A 145 3.43 17.53 -1.22
C GLY A 145 4.30 18.54 -0.46
N SER A 146 3.86 19.07 0.66
CA SER A 146 4.67 19.97 1.49
C SER A 146 5.84 19.24 2.15
N TRP A 147 6.96 19.94 2.39
CA TRP A 147 8.14 19.40 3.03
C TRP A 147 8.27 19.86 4.47
N ASN A 148 8.45 18.93 5.37
CA ASN A 148 8.61 19.17 6.80
C ASN A 148 9.84 18.45 7.34
N GLN A 149 10.52 19.07 8.31
CA GLN A 149 11.58 18.40 9.07
C GLN A 149 10.97 17.69 10.28
N LYS A 150 11.41 16.46 10.50
CA LYS A 150 10.95 15.69 11.65
C LYS A 150 11.85 15.90 12.86
#